data_ff203a889496b473825dc24c4c6b47f8
#
_entry.id   ff203a889496b473825dc24c4c6b47f8
#
_cell.length_a   1.000
_cell.length_b   1.000
_cell.length_c   1.000
_cell.angle_alpha   90.00
_cell.angle_beta   90.00
_cell.angle_gamma   90.00
#
_symmetry.space_group_name_H-M   'P 1'
#
loop_
_entity.id
_entity.type
_entity.pdbx_description
1 polymer ?
#
loop_
_entity_poly.entity_id
_entity_poly.type
_entity_poly.pdbx_seq_one_letter_code
_entity_poly.pdbx_strand_id
1 'polypeptide(L)'
;MVLFDTNMILRYLLNDNQEMADQAEQYLNAGAVCVTVEVIAEVVYVLHVVYSMKRDKIADTIKDFLSLVACQEMEVLRAALDTYGERNLDFIDCVLYGYHTVKGISVATFDKKLLKLLTDGTR
;
A
#
# COMPACT_ATOMS: atom_id res chain seq x y z
N MET A 1 -7.32 19.09 4.61
CA MET A 1 -6.76 17.74 4.44
C MET A 1 -7.75 16.72 4.96
N VAL A 2 -8.08 15.71 4.18
CA VAL A 2 -9.07 14.69 4.56
C VAL A 2 -8.37 13.32 4.56
N LEU A 3 -8.45 12.60 5.66
CA LEU A 3 -7.95 11.24 5.72
C LEU A 3 -9.01 10.26 5.20
N PHE A 4 -8.62 9.41 4.26
CA PHE A 4 -9.48 8.32 3.82
C PHE A 4 -9.27 7.12 4.74
N ASP A 5 -10.39 6.49 5.13
CA ASP A 5 -10.31 5.18 5.77
C ASP A 5 -10.30 4.07 4.71
N THR A 6 -10.19 2.84 5.18
CA THR A 6 -10.11 1.66 4.29
C THR A 6 -11.31 1.58 3.37
N ASN A 7 -12.52 1.80 3.89
CA ASN A 7 -13.73 1.65 3.08
C ASN A 7 -13.86 2.71 2.00
N MET A 8 -13.45 3.95 2.29
CA MET A 8 -13.44 5.01 1.27
C MET A 8 -12.56 4.59 0.09
N ILE A 9 -11.38 4.06 0.38
CA ILE A 9 -10.46 3.62 -0.67
C ILE A 9 -11.03 2.44 -1.45
N LEU A 10 -11.56 1.44 -0.73
CA LEU A 10 -12.12 0.25 -1.38
C LEU A 10 -13.31 0.60 -2.28
N ARG A 11 -14.21 1.47 -1.83
CA ARG A 11 -15.36 1.85 -2.66
C ARG A 11 -14.93 2.56 -3.93
N TYR A 12 -13.88 3.38 -3.83
CA TYR A 12 -13.33 4.03 -5.00
C TYR A 12 -12.67 3.03 -5.96
N LEU A 13 -11.82 2.15 -5.44
CA LEU A 13 -11.06 1.21 -6.27
C LEU A 13 -11.97 0.15 -6.91
N LEU A 14 -12.92 -0.39 -6.15
CA LEU A 14 -13.76 -1.47 -6.63
C LEU A 14 -14.96 -0.97 -7.45
N ASN A 15 -15.39 0.24 -7.19
CA ASN A 15 -16.53 0.87 -7.88
C ASN A 15 -17.77 -0.02 -7.87
N ASP A 16 -18.00 -0.70 -6.75
CA ASP A 16 -19.12 -1.63 -6.57
C ASP A 16 -20.34 -1.00 -5.93
N ASN A 17 -20.24 0.26 -5.54
CA ASN A 17 -21.34 1.08 -5.02
C ASN A 17 -21.16 2.47 -5.62
N GLN A 18 -22.00 2.81 -6.60
CA GLN A 18 -21.80 4.02 -7.38
C GLN A 18 -21.87 5.28 -6.52
N GLU A 19 -22.79 5.34 -5.58
CA GLU A 19 -22.94 6.52 -4.73
C GLU A 19 -21.69 6.74 -3.86
N MET A 20 -21.18 5.67 -3.26
CA MET A 20 -19.97 5.77 -2.42
C MET A 20 -18.73 6.08 -3.25
N ALA A 21 -18.62 5.46 -4.42
CA ALA A 21 -17.49 5.73 -5.33
C ALA A 21 -17.51 7.20 -5.78
N ASP A 22 -18.68 7.74 -6.09
CA ASP A 22 -18.81 9.13 -6.50
C ASP A 22 -18.42 10.09 -5.37
N GLN A 23 -18.79 9.78 -4.12
CA GLN A 23 -18.39 10.58 -2.97
C GLN A 23 -16.89 10.58 -2.79
N ALA A 24 -16.26 9.42 -2.91
CA ALA A 24 -14.81 9.32 -2.80
C ALA A 24 -14.14 10.14 -3.92
N GLU A 25 -14.65 10.04 -5.13
CA GLU A 25 -14.11 10.78 -6.27
C GLU A 25 -14.21 12.29 -6.05
N GLN A 26 -15.30 12.76 -5.46
CA GLN A 26 -15.45 14.20 -5.17
C GLN A 26 -14.34 14.69 -4.22
N TYR A 27 -14.04 13.93 -3.17
CA TYR A 27 -12.92 14.25 -2.29
C TYR A 27 -11.60 14.28 -3.03
N LEU A 28 -11.35 13.28 -3.87
CA LEU A 28 -10.11 13.20 -4.62
C LEU A 28 -9.96 14.37 -5.60
N ASN A 29 -11.05 14.75 -6.25
CA ASN A 29 -11.04 15.88 -7.19
C ASN A 29 -10.78 17.21 -6.48
N ALA A 30 -11.16 17.33 -5.22
CA ALA A 30 -10.85 18.52 -4.42
C ALA A 30 -9.36 18.61 -4.06
N GLY A 31 -8.61 17.52 -4.19
CA GLY A 31 -7.15 17.56 -4.13
C GLY A 31 -6.54 17.58 -2.75
N ALA A 32 -7.29 17.27 -1.71
CA ALA A 32 -6.80 17.40 -0.34
C ALA A 32 -7.01 16.10 0.46
N VAL A 33 -6.77 14.95 -0.17
CA VAL A 33 -6.89 13.64 0.48
C VAL A 33 -5.53 13.12 0.87
N CYS A 34 -5.44 12.56 2.08
CA CYS A 34 -4.24 11.87 2.53
C CYS A 34 -4.59 10.49 3.07
N VAL A 35 -3.59 9.62 3.07
CA VAL A 35 -3.72 8.24 3.55
C VAL A 35 -2.55 7.90 4.45
N THR A 36 -2.71 6.86 5.26
CA THR A 36 -1.67 6.35 6.14
C THR A 36 -1.20 4.98 5.68
N VAL A 37 -0.02 4.59 6.13
CA VAL A 37 0.53 3.26 5.85
C VAL A 37 -0.39 2.18 6.39
N GLU A 38 -0.94 2.37 7.58
CA GLU A 38 -1.83 1.41 8.23
C GLU A 38 -3.07 1.16 7.41
N VAL A 39 -3.68 2.22 6.89
CA VAL A 39 -4.88 2.09 6.06
C VAL A 39 -4.57 1.39 4.74
N ILE A 40 -3.46 1.73 4.11
CA ILE A 40 -3.05 1.06 2.87
C ILE A 40 -2.78 -0.42 3.12
N ALA A 41 -2.17 -0.77 4.25
CA ALA A 41 -1.93 -2.18 4.61
C ALA A 41 -3.25 -2.95 4.70
N GLU A 42 -4.28 -2.34 5.28
CA GLU A 42 -5.60 -2.97 5.39
C GLU A 42 -6.25 -3.13 4.02
N VAL A 43 -6.13 -2.12 3.16
CA VAL A 43 -6.65 -2.20 1.78
C VAL A 43 -5.98 -3.36 1.03
N VAL A 44 -4.67 -3.48 1.11
CA VAL A 44 -3.93 -4.59 0.48
C VAL A 44 -4.46 -5.93 0.96
N TYR A 45 -4.64 -6.08 2.28
CA TYR A 45 -5.13 -7.32 2.87
C TYR A 45 -6.53 -7.67 2.31
N VAL A 46 -7.44 -6.71 2.30
CA VAL A 46 -8.81 -6.95 1.83
C VAL A 46 -8.83 -7.30 0.34
N LEU A 47 -8.08 -6.59 -0.48
CA LEU A 47 -8.03 -6.89 -1.92
C LEU A 47 -7.50 -8.29 -2.18
N HIS A 48 -6.50 -8.72 -1.41
CA HIS A 48 -5.90 -10.04 -1.60
C HIS A 48 -6.77 -11.15 -1.04
N VAL A 49 -7.20 -11.02 0.21
CA VAL A 49 -7.90 -12.11 0.93
C VAL A 49 -9.38 -12.17 0.58
N VAL A 50 -10.06 -11.03 0.54
CA VAL A 50 -11.51 -11.01 0.30
C VAL A 50 -11.84 -11.07 -1.18
N TYR A 51 -11.09 -10.34 -2.01
CA TYR A 51 -11.39 -10.21 -3.44
C TYR A 51 -10.49 -11.06 -4.33
N SER A 52 -9.55 -11.80 -3.74
CA SER A 52 -8.66 -12.71 -4.46
C SER A 52 -7.88 -12.04 -5.59
N MET A 53 -7.56 -10.77 -5.42
CA MET A 53 -6.79 -10.03 -6.40
C MET A 53 -5.32 -10.46 -6.36
N LYS A 54 -4.68 -10.57 -7.51
CA LYS A 54 -3.27 -10.97 -7.58
C LYS A 54 -2.36 -9.86 -7.06
N ARG A 55 -1.22 -10.26 -6.53
CA ARG A 55 -0.27 -9.35 -5.89
C ARG A 55 0.21 -8.25 -6.83
N ASP A 56 0.58 -8.59 -8.06
CA ASP A 56 1.04 -7.60 -9.04
C ASP A 56 -0.07 -6.62 -9.40
N LYS A 57 -1.31 -7.11 -9.51
CA LYS A 57 -2.46 -6.26 -9.78
C LYS A 57 -2.73 -5.31 -8.62
N ILE A 58 -2.63 -5.79 -7.38
CA ILE A 58 -2.79 -4.95 -6.19
C ILE A 58 -1.73 -3.86 -6.18
N ALA A 59 -0.48 -4.22 -6.44
CA ALA A 59 0.62 -3.26 -6.46
C ALA A 59 0.36 -2.14 -7.46
N ASP A 60 0.00 -2.51 -8.68
CA ASP A 60 -0.27 -1.52 -9.74
C ASP A 60 -1.47 -0.64 -9.40
N THR A 61 -2.56 -1.26 -8.94
CA THR A 61 -3.79 -0.54 -8.60
C THR A 61 -3.55 0.49 -7.51
N ILE A 62 -2.85 0.10 -6.44
CA ILE A 62 -2.62 1.00 -5.31
C ILE A 62 -1.58 2.06 -5.68
N LYS A 63 -0.55 1.72 -6.44
CA LYS A 63 0.41 2.74 -6.90
C LYS A 63 -0.27 3.82 -7.73
N ASP A 64 -1.21 3.44 -8.59
CA ASP A 64 -2.00 4.41 -9.35
C ASP A 64 -2.83 5.31 -8.42
N PHE A 65 -3.48 4.69 -7.43
CA PHE A 65 -4.26 5.46 -6.44
C PHE A 65 -3.38 6.43 -5.66
N LEU A 66 -2.18 6.02 -5.28
CA LEU A 66 -1.26 6.86 -4.51
C LEU A 66 -0.86 8.12 -5.26
N SER A 67 -0.98 8.14 -6.58
CA SER A 67 -0.72 9.35 -7.38
C SER A 67 -1.78 10.44 -7.16
N LEU A 68 -2.91 10.09 -6.55
CA LEU A 68 -4.03 11.00 -6.34
C LEU A 68 -4.07 11.58 -4.92
N VAL A 69 -3.20 11.13 -4.04
CA VAL A 69 -3.30 11.44 -2.61
C VAL A 69 -1.93 11.82 -2.06
N ALA A 70 -1.92 12.34 -0.83
CA ALA A 70 -0.70 12.61 -0.08
C ALA A 70 -0.50 11.53 0.98
N CYS A 71 0.75 11.22 1.26
CA CYS A 71 1.12 10.30 2.32
C CYS A 71 2.50 10.67 2.83
N GLN A 72 2.67 10.69 4.15
CA GLN A 72 3.94 11.02 4.77
C GLN A 72 5.06 10.07 4.35
N GLU A 73 4.71 8.78 4.23
CA GLU A 73 5.67 7.73 3.88
C GLU A 73 5.49 7.25 2.45
N MET A 74 5.23 8.16 1.53
CA MET A 74 4.93 7.81 0.14
C MET A 74 6.01 6.95 -0.50
N GLU A 75 7.28 7.30 -0.31
CA GLU A 75 8.37 6.54 -0.92
C GLU A 75 8.49 5.14 -0.36
N VAL A 76 8.30 5.00 0.97
CA VAL A 76 8.31 3.69 1.62
C VAL A 76 7.16 2.85 1.11
N LEU A 77 5.95 3.43 1.00
CA LEU A 77 4.79 2.70 0.47
C LEU A 77 5.00 2.23 -0.96
N ARG A 78 5.53 3.09 -1.81
CA ARG A 78 5.78 2.70 -3.21
C ARG A 78 6.81 1.58 -3.29
N ALA A 79 7.88 1.66 -2.52
CA ALA A 79 8.88 0.60 -2.46
C ALA A 79 8.28 -0.70 -1.93
N ALA A 80 7.44 -0.61 -0.90
CA ALA A 80 6.75 -1.79 -0.36
C ALA A 80 5.85 -2.47 -1.39
N LEU A 81 5.13 -1.68 -2.17
CA LEU A 81 4.25 -2.22 -3.21
C LEU A 81 5.04 -2.89 -4.33
N ASP A 82 6.18 -2.33 -4.71
CA ASP A 82 7.06 -2.97 -5.69
C ASP A 82 7.50 -4.35 -5.20
N THR A 83 7.95 -4.43 -3.95
CA THR A 83 8.36 -5.71 -3.35
C THR A 83 7.19 -6.67 -3.24
N TYR A 84 6.02 -6.17 -2.82
CA TYR A 84 4.82 -6.98 -2.66
C TYR A 84 4.36 -7.61 -3.98
N GLY A 85 4.46 -6.86 -5.07
CA GLY A 85 4.05 -7.34 -6.40
C GLY A 85 4.99 -8.39 -6.97
N GLU A 86 6.24 -8.42 -6.52
CA GLU A 86 7.26 -9.30 -7.08
C GLU A 86 7.59 -10.50 -6.20
N ARG A 87 7.28 -10.44 -4.90
CA ARG A 87 7.70 -11.46 -3.95
C ARG A 87 6.53 -11.93 -3.10
N ASN A 88 6.59 -13.19 -2.67
CA ASN A 88 5.59 -13.75 -1.76
C ASN A 88 5.96 -13.43 -0.32
N LEU A 89 5.74 -12.19 0.07
CA LEU A 89 6.06 -11.67 1.38
C LEU A 89 4.89 -10.83 1.88
N ASP A 90 4.55 -10.94 3.16
CA ASP A 90 3.47 -10.14 3.74
C ASP A 90 3.71 -8.65 3.53
N PHE A 91 2.62 -7.90 3.31
CA PHE A 91 2.75 -6.49 3.00
C PHE A 91 3.47 -5.71 4.09
N ILE A 92 3.17 -6.01 5.37
CA ILE A 92 3.86 -5.32 6.49
C ILE A 92 5.36 -5.58 6.44
N ASP A 93 5.78 -6.81 6.10
CA ASP A 93 7.20 -7.10 5.93
C ASP A 93 7.79 -6.35 4.75
N CYS A 94 7.03 -6.18 3.68
CA CYS A 94 7.44 -5.35 2.55
C CYS A 94 7.62 -3.89 2.98
N VAL A 95 6.77 -3.39 3.87
CA VAL A 95 6.90 -2.03 4.43
C VAL A 95 8.18 -1.91 5.25
N LEU A 96 8.47 -2.91 6.10
CA LEU A 96 9.71 -2.91 6.87
C LEU A 96 10.93 -2.89 5.96
N TYR A 97 10.89 -3.71 4.92
CA TYR A 97 11.97 -3.71 3.92
C TYR A 97 12.06 -2.36 3.21
N GLY A 98 10.94 -1.71 2.94
CA GLY A 98 10.89 -0.38 2.37
C GLY A 98 11.55 0.68 3.25
N TYR A 99 11.30 0.64 4.55
CA TYR A 99 12.01 1.52 5.50
C TYR A 99 13.50 1.29 5.45
N HIS A 100 13.92 0.04 5.33
CA HIS A 100 15.34 -0.29 5.24
C HIS A 100 15.97 0.27 3.96
N THR A 101 15.33 0.04 2.81
CA THR A 101 15.92 0.42 1.53
C THR A 101 15.82 1.91 1.24
N VAL A 102 14.73 2.55 1.64
CA VAL A 102 14.49 3.97 1.35
C VAL A 102 15.16 4.87 2.38
N LYS A 103 15.08 4.50 3.67
CA LYS A 103 15.54 5.37 4.76
C LYS A 103 16.80 4.87 5.45
N GLY A 104 17.32 3.72 5.06
CA GLY A 104 18.53 3.18 5.67
C GLY A 104 18.35 2.72 7.10
N ILE A 105 17.12 2.43 7.52
CA ILE A 105 16.83 1.99 8.89
C ILE A 105 17.09 0.50 9.00
N SER A 106 17.79 0.09 10.06
CA SER A 106 18.02 -1.33 10.33
C SER A 106 16.74 -1.99 10.80
N VAL A 107 16.49 -3.21 10.33
CA VAL A 107 15.31 -3.98 10.71
C VAL A 107 15.75 -5.24 11.44
N ALA A 108 15.19 -5.46 12.64
CA ALA A 108 15.41 -6.69 13.40
C ALA A 108 14.18 -7.56 13.23
N THR A 109 14.39 -8.82 12.81
CA THR A 109 13.30 -9.74 12.53
C THR A 109 13.75 -11.18 12.74
N PHE A 110 12.81 -12.04 13.12
CA PHE A 110 13.03 -13.49 13.12
C PHE A 110 12.46 -14.17 11.88
N ASP A 111 11.74 -13.43 11.04
CA ASP A 111 11.14 -13.98 9.82
C ASP A 111 12.23 -14.30 8.80
N LYS A 112 12.30 -15.56 8.39
CA LYS A 112 13.38 -16.06 7.51
C LYS A 112 13.32 -15.43 6.12
N LYS A 113 12.14 -15.23 5.58
CA LYS A 113 11.98 -14.61 4.25
C LYS A 113 12.45 -13.16 4.26
N LEU A 114 12.04 -12.41 5.27
CA LEU A 114 12.44 -11.01 5.40
C LEU A 114 13.93 -10.90 5.68
N LEU A 115 14.47 -11.76 6.55
CA LEU A 115 15.91 -11.79 6.85
C LEU A 115 16.73 -12.01 5.59
N LYS A 116 16.32 -12.97 4.77
CA LYS A 116 17.02 -13.24 3.52
C LYS A 116 17.02 -12.04 2.60
N LEU A 117 15.88 -11.37 2.47
CA LEU A 117 15.75 -10.20 1.63
C LEU A 117 16.62 -9.05 2.14
N LEU A 118 16.64 -8.82 3.44
CA LEU A 118 17.48 -7.78 4.06
C LEU A 118 18.96 -8.05 3.82
N THR A 119 19.38 -9.31 3.91
CA THR A 119 20.76 -9.71 3.70
C THR A 119 21.17 -9.57 2.24
N ASP A 120 20.35 -10.08 1.33
CA ASP A 120 20.63 -10.05 -0.10
C ASP A 120 20.53 -8.65 -0.67
N GLY A 121 19.62 -7.84 -0.15
CA GLY A 121 19.33 -6.50 -0.64
C GLY A 121 20.29 -5.42 -0.17
N THR A 122 21.18 -5.73 0.77
CA THR A 122 22.10 -4.72 1.33
C THR A 122 23.37 -4.48 0.53
N ARG A 123 23.53 -5.16 -0.55
CA ARG A 123 24.73 -5.01 -1.40
C ARG A 123 24.65 -3.87 -2.36
#